data_c375de9cf150b1036d417b16ee055eb5
#
_entry.id   c375de9cf150b1036d417b16ee055eb5
#
_cell.length_a   1.000
_cell.length_b   1.000
_cell.length_c   1.000
_cell.angle_alpha   90.00
_cell.angle_beta   90.00
_cell.angle_gamma   90.00
#
_symmetry.space_group_name_H-M   'P 1'
#
loop_
_entity.id
_entity.type
_entity.pdbx_description
1 polymer ?
#
loop_
_entity_poly.entity_id
_entity_poly.type
_entity_poly.pdbx_seq_one_letter_code
_entity_poly.pdbx_strand_id
1 'polypeptide(L)'
;MRCSHGGALRPRGGNEGIGVRVSVIIPTHNEAQAIGRVLADLPSNLVTEVIVVDSNSTDGTPDLARKMGAQVIQEPRRGYGRACLTGLANTQNPDVVVFLDGDYSDRPSELPIILAPIIEGRADITLGSRFGGKSNPAALPWHQSFGNRLAAGLIRLLYGVKVSDLGPFRAGRADVLRALALEEATYGWAVEMIVKGAIAGFRIVEVSVSYYPRIGKSKISGTVKGTVGAAWFILSRIVRYSLRRRRAGTPRPA
;
A
#
# COMPACT_ATOMS: atom_id res chain seq x y z
N MET A 1 -21.17 -20.03 7.76
CA MET A 1 -20.18 -20.02 8.85
C MET A 1 -19.58 -18.63 8.94
N ARG A 2 -19.90 -17.87 9.98
CA ARG A 2 -19.27 -16.57 10.23
C ARG A 2 -17.94 -16.85 10.92
N CYS A 3 -16.83 -16.63 10.22
CA CYS A 3 -15.51 -16.63 10.85
C CYS A 3 -15.41 -15.39 11.74
N SER A 4 -15.36 -15.59 13.04
CA SER A 4 -15.08 -14.54 14.04
C SER A 4 -13.59 -14.14 13.94
N HIS A 5 -13.27 -13.17 13.09
CA HIS A 5 -11.92 -12.63 12.92
C HIS A 5 -11.80 -11.27 13.60
N GLY A 6 -11.90 -11.22 14.91
CA GLY A 6 -11.82 -9.99 15.69
C GLY A 6 -10.90 -10.12 16.91
N GLY A 7 -9.68 -10.60 16.74
CA GLY A 7 -8.66 -10.60 17.80
C GLY A 7 -7.64 -9.50 17.57
N ALA A 8 -7.40 -8.63 18.57
CA ALA A 8 -6.23 -7.78 18.60
C ALA A 8 -4.96 -8.63 18.47
N LEU A 9 -3.94 -8.15 17.76
CA LEU A 9 -2.65 -8.80 17.69
C LEU A 9 -2.07 -8.88 19.11
N ARG A 10 -1.93 -10.09 19.66
CA ARG A 10 -1.31 -10.28 20.98
C ARG A 10 0.21 -10.16 20.81
N PRO A 11 0.91 -9.35 21.66
CA PRO A 11 2.36 -9.30 21.67
C PRO A 11 2.91 -10.68 22.04
N ARG A 12 3.79 -11.24 21.18
CA ARG A 12 4.61 -12.40 21.50
C ARG A 12 5.86 -11.89 22.22
N GLY A 13 6.04 -12.27 23.48
CA GLY A 13 7.09 -11.80 24.34
C GLY A 13 8.50 -12.04 23.77
N GLY A 14 9.35 -11.02 23.87
CA GLY A 14 10.78 -11.06 23.60
C GLY A 14 11.26 -9.81 22.84
N ASN A 15 11.69 -8.84 23.55
CA ASN A 15 12.29 -7.52 23.28
C ASN A 15 11.33 -6.35 23.54
N GLU A 16 11.82 -5.31 24.18
CA GLU A 16 11.09 -4.12 24.63
C GLU A 16 10.63 -3.19 23.47
N GLY A 17 10.13 -3.75 22.38
CA GLY A 17 9.43 -3.09 21.29
C GLY A 17 8.02 -3.64 21.18
N ILE A 18 7.12 -2.98 20.52
CA ILE A 18 5.77 -3.45 20.20
C ILE A 18 5.91 -4.89 19.72
N GLY A 19 5.48 -5.90 20.47
CA GLY A 19 5.70 -7.33 20.19
C GLY A 19 5.04 -7.85 18.88
N VAL A 20 4.93 -6.97 17.87
CA VAL A 20 4.37 -7.13 16.52
C VAL A 20 5.50 -7.01 15.52
N ARG A 21 5.70 -8.03 14.69
CA ARG A 21 6.71 -8.01 13.61
C ARG A 21 6.16 -7.28 12.40
N VAL A 22 6.84 -6.20 12.01
CA VAL A 22 6.47 -5.35 10.89
C VAL A 22 7.49 -5.47 9.76
N SER A 23 7.05 -5.92 8.58
CA SER A 23 7.83 -5.88 7.34
C SER A 23 7.39 -4.70 6.49
N VAL A 24 8.36 -3.88 6.05
CA VAL A 24 8.11 -2.75 5.13
C VAL A 24 8.60 -3.12 3.74
N ILE A 25 7.71 -3.05 2.75
CA ILE A 25 7.98 -3.31 1.33
C ILE A 25 8.02 -1.99 0.59
N ILE A 26 9.13 -1.74 -0.11
CA ILE A 26 9.39 -0.51 -0.86
C ILE A 26 9.68 -0.87 -2.33
N PRO A 27 8.68 -0.74 -3.23
CA PRO A 27 8.92 -0.86 -4.67
C PRO A 27 9.79 0.29 -5.17
N THR A 28 10.84 -0.02 -5.94
CA THR A 28 11.75 0.99 -6.49
C THR A 28 12.03 0.79 -7.98
N HIS A 29 12.24 1.91 -8.68
CA HIS A 29 12.82 1.96 -10.01
C HIS A 29 13.47 3.33 -10.24
N ASN A 30 14.81 3.39 -10.20
CA ASN A 30 15.59 4.62 -10.29
C ASN A 30 15.18 5.67 -9.24
N GLU A 31 15.34 5.33 -7.96
CA GLU A 31 15.01 6.18 -6.80
C GLU A 31 16.26 6.49 -5.94
N ALA A 32 17.48 6.44 -6.51
CA ALA A 32 18.73 6.67 -5.76
C ALA A 32 18.77 8.01 -5.02
N GLN A 33 18.08 9.04 -5.54
CA GLN A 33 18.03 10.36 -4.90
C GLN A 33 17.15 10.39 -3.64
N ALA A 34 16.21 9.45 -3.51
CA ALA A 34 15.18 9.45 -2.48
C ALA A 34 15.31 8.30 -1.50
N ILE A 35 15.67 7.10 -1.97
CA ILE A 35 15.63 5.86 -1.18
C ILE A 35 16.43 5.95 0.12
N GLY A 36 17.56 6.65 0.13
CA GLY A 36 18.36 6.86 1.34
C GLY A 36 17.59 7.61 2.43
N ARG A 37 16.80 8.64 2.05
CA ARG A 37 15.95 9.38 2.99
C ARG A 37 14.78 8.53 3.47
N VAL A 38 14.15 7.76 2.58
CA VAL A 38 13.06 6.85 2.93
C VAL A 38 13.52 5.86 4.00
N LEU A 39 14.67 5.23 3.80
CA LEU A 39 15.21 4.25 4.74
C LEU A 39 15.65 4.88 6.07
N ALA A 40 16.26 6.06 6.04
CA ALA A 40 16.71 6.77 7.24
C ALA A 40 15.55 7.29 8.12
N ASP A 41 14.39 7.60 7.51
CA ASP A 41 13.21 8.15 8.19
C ASP A 41 12.26 7.06 8.73
N LEU A 42 12.55 5.78 8.45
CA LEU A 42 11.79 4.67 9.03
C LEU A 42 12.08 4.54 10.54
N PRO A 43 11.05 4.47 11.40
CA PRO A 43 11.22 4.24 12.83
C PRO A 43 11.80 2.84 13.11
N SER A 44 13.10 2.76 13.36
CA SER A 44 13.82 1.48 13.51
C SER A 44 13.32 0.59 14.66
N ASN A 45 12.71 1.21 15.68
CA ASN A 45 12.12 0.49 16.81
C ASN A 45 10.77 -0.18 16.48
N LEU A 46 10.15 0.14 15.34
CA LEU A 46 8.87 -0.41 14.91
C LEU A 46 9.02 -1.40 13.75
N VAL A 47 10.13 -1.37 13.05
CA VAL A 47 10.34 -2.15 11.82
C VAL A 47 11.27 -3.33 12.10
N THR A 48 10.78 -4.53 11.80
CA THR A 48 11.56 -5.77 11.95
C THR A 48 12.36 -6.08 10.68
N GLU A 49 11.81 -5.71 9.52
CA GLU A 49 12.37 -6.05 8.21
C GLU A 49 12.04 -4.97 7.19
N VAL A 50 13.01 -4.61 6.36
CA VAL A 50 12.82 -3.72 5.21
C VAL A 50 13.21 -4.45 3.94
N ILE A 51 12.26 -4.58 3.01
CA ILE A 51 12.45 -5.21 1.69
C ILE A 51 12.30 -4.14 0.62
N VAL A 52 13.39 -3.83 -0.07
CA VAL A 52 13.38 -2.99 -1.28
C VAL A 52 13.28 -3.91 -2.48
N VAL A 53 12.20 -3.78 -3.25
CA VAL A 53 12.01 -4.55 -4.48
C VAL A 53 12.37 -3.67 -5.67
N ASP A 54 13.50 -3.97 -6.27
CA ASP A 54 14.07 -3.17 -7.36
C ASP A 54 13.67 -3.68 -8.74
N SER A 55 13.07 -2.82 -9.54
CA SER A 55 12.62 -3.12 -10.89
C SER A 55 13.62 -2.62 -11.94
N ASN A 56 14.81 -3.22 -11.98
CA ASN A 56 15.89 -2.91 -12.93
C ASN A 56 16.33 -1.44 -12.90
N SER A 57 16.67 -0.92 -11.73
CA SER A 57 17.30 0.40 -11.59
C SER A 57 18.71 0.41 -12.18
N THR A 58 19.07 1.55 -12.78
CA THR A 58 20.39 1.79 -13.39
C THR A 58 21.15 2.95 -12.73
N ASP A 59 20.58 3.52 -11.67
CA ASP A 59 21.09 4.74 -11.01
C ASP A 59 21.77 4.47 -9.65
N GLY A 60 22.01 3.19 -9.30
CA GLY A 60 22.60 2.80 -8.03
C GLY A 60 21.62 2.66 -6.86
N THR A 61 20.30 2.75 -7.10
CA THR A 61 19.25 2.53 -6.08
C THR A 61 19.48 1.26 -5.26
N PRO A 62 19.66 0.05 -5.87
CA PRO A 62 19.77 -1.19 -5.10
C PRO A 62 21.03 -1.23 -4.22
N ASP A 63 22.13 -0.64 -4.68
CA ASP A 63 23.39 -0.64 -3.91
C ASP A 63 23.31 0.30 -2.71
N LEU A 64 22.67 1.46 -2.88
CA LEU A 64 22.41 2.37 -1.78
C LEU A 64 21.47 1.73 -0.74
N ALA A 65 20.41 1.06 -1.18
CA ALA A 65 19.49 0.38 -0.27
C ALA A 65 20.17 -0.72 0.54
N ARG A 66 21.04 -1.54 -0.08
CA ARG A 66 21.83 -2.55 0.64
C ARG A 66 22.78 -1.95 1.67
N LYS A 67 23.49 -0.86 1.31
CA LYS A 67 24.38 -0.13 2.23
C LYS A 67 23.67 0.40 3.47
N MET A 68 22.37 0.70 3.34
CA MET A 68 21.52 1.15 4.44
C MET A 68 20.82 0.02 5.21
N GLY A 69 21.18 -1.25 4.93
CA GLY A 69 20.69 -2.42 5.66
C GLY A 69 19.37 -3.01 5.16
N ALA A 70 18.82 -2.53 4.05
CA ALA A 70 17.62 -3.13 3.47
C ALA A 70 17.95 -4.44 2.73
N GLN A 71 17.07 -5.42 2.83
CA GLN A 71 17.07 -6.58 1.93
C GLN A 71 16.63 -6.11 0.55
N VAL A 72 17.46 -6.34 -0.48
CA VAL A 72 17.13 -5.95 -1.85
C VAL A 72 16.82 -7.16 -2.69
N ILE A 73 15.62 -7.18 -3.28
CA ILE A 73 15.14 -8.22 -4.17
C ILE A 73 15.00 -7.63 -5.59
N GLN A 74 15.53 -8.35 -6.58
CA GLN A 74 15.39 -7.96 -7.98
C GLN A 74 14.09 -8.54 -8.57
N GLU A 75 13.23 -7.66 -9.09
CA GLU A 75 12.07 -8.05 -9.91
C GLU A 75 12.24 -7.49 -11.34
N PRO A 76 12.74 -8.27 -12.27
CA PRO A 76 13.08 -7.79 -13.61
C PRO A 76 11.86 -7.35 -14.43
N ARG A 77 10.69 -7.85 -14.09
CA ARG A 77 9.44 -7.52 -14.81
C ARG A 77 8.83 -6.26 -14.21
N ARG A 78 8.56 -5.28 -15.04
CA ARG A 78 7.94 -4.02 -14.61
C ARG A 78 6.52 -4.22 -14.10
N GLY A 79 6.16 -3.45 -13.09
CA GLY A 79 4.80 -3.39 -12.54
C GLY A 79 4.82 -3.10 -11.03
N TYR A 80 4.10 -2.07 -10.61
CA TYR A 80 4.01 -1.69 -9.20
C TYR A 80 3.47 -2.84 -8.33
N GLY A 81 2.32 -3.39 -8.72
CA GLY A 81 1.73 -4.53 -8.02
C GLY A 81 2.64 -5.76 -8.03
N ARG A 82 3.38 -5.99 -9.12
CA ARG A 82 4.34 -7.08 -9.19
C ARG A 82 5.44 -6.94 -8.15
N ALA A 83 6.02 -5.76 -8.02
CA ALA A 83 7.03 -5.50 -7.01
C ALA A 83 6.46 -5.67 -5.59
N CYS A 84 5.23 -5.20 -5.34
CA CYS A 84 4.53 -5.43 -4.07
C CYS A 84 4.32 -6.92 -3.78
N LEU A 85 3.88 -7.70 -4.79
CA LEU A 85 3.68 -9.16 -4.67
C LEU A 85 4.99 -9.90 -4.43
N THR A 86 6.05 -9.53 -5.15
CA THR A 86 7.40 -10.09 -4.96
C THR A 86 7.91 -9.79 -3.55
N GLY A 87 7.73 -8.56 -3.07
CA GLY A 87 8.07 -8.20 -1.69
C GLY A 87 7.28 -9.04 -0.68
N LEU A 88 5.96 -9.13 -0.85
CA LEU A 88 5.08 -9.90 0.04
C LEU A 88 5.47 -11.38 0.12
N ALA A 89 5.84 -11.99 -1.01
CA ALA A 89 6.26 -13.38 -1.08
C ALA A 89 7.61 -13.65 -0.38
N ASN A 90 8.42 -12.62 -0.15
CA ASN A 90 9.74 -12.73 0.46
C ASN A 90 9.80 -12.21 1.91
N THR A 91 8.67 -11.86 2.51
CA THR A 91 8.62 -11.46 3.92
C THR A 91 8.88 -12.65 4.85
N GLN A 92 9.61 -12.40 5.95
CA GLN A 92 9.97 -13.43 6.94
C GLN A 92 8.93 -13.51 8.07
N ASN A 93 7.75 -14.04 7.75
CA ASN A 93 6.67 -14.32 8.70
C ASN A 93 6.26 -13.11 9.58
N PRO A 94 5.92 -11.95 8.98
CA PRO A 94 5.46 -10.78 9.70
C PRO A 94 4.06 -10.97 10.28
N ASP A 95 3.69 -10.12 11.25
CA ASP A 95 2.33 -9.94 11.72
C ASP A 95 1.61 -8.87 10.90
N VAL A 96 2.35 -7.82 10.50
CA VAL A 96 1.85 -6.72 9.65
C VAL A 96 2.84 -6.46 8.51
N VAL A 97 2.29 -6.23 7.32
CA VAL A 97 3.07 -5.78 6.16
C VAL A 97 2.65 -4.37 5.77
N VAL A 98 3.64 -3.52 5.56
CA VAL A 98 3.48 -2.12 5.14
C VAL A 98 4.02 -1.96 3.73
N PHE A 99 3.32 -1.19 2.91
CA PHE A 99 3.76 -0.78 1.58
C PHE A 99 3.98 0.72 1.57
N LEU A 100 5.10 1.16 1.02
CA LEU A 100 5.55 2.55 1.01
C LEU A 100 6.32 2.83 -0.28
N ASP A 101 6.10 3.99 -0.92
CA ASP A 101 6.84 4.35 -2.12
C ASP A 101 8.28 4.78 -1.82
N GLY A 102 9.21 4.49 -2.75
CA GLY A 102 10.63 4.80 -2.61
C GLY A 102 11.02 6.23 -2.95
N ASP A 103 10.07 7.11 -3.28
CA ASP A 103 10.29 8.48 -3.80
C ASP A 103 10.20 9.60 -2.75
N TYR A 104 10.02 9.22 -1.48
CA TYR A 104 9.89 10.13 -0.34
C TYR A 104 8.72 11.13 -0.43
N SER A 105 7.68 10.82 -1.20
CA SER A 105 6.45 11.60 -1.21
C SER A 105 5.59 11.36 0.03
N ASP A 106 5.54 10.14 0.52
CA ASP A 106 5.04 9.79 1.85
C ASP A 106 6.14 10.02 2.91
N ARG A 107 5.75 10.15 4.18
CA ARG A 107 6.68 10.27 5.31
C ARG A 107 6.79 8.95 6.06
N PRO A 108 7.94 8.23 5.96
CA PRO A 108 8.13 6.97 6.68
C PRO A 108 7.98 7.11 8.20
N SER A 109 8.34 8.26 8.77
CA SER A 109 8.14 8.60 10.19
C SER A 109 6.67 8.58 10.64
N GLU A 110 5.71 8.64 9.72
CA GLU A 110 4.28 8.48 10.01
C GLU A 110 3.81 7.02 10.06
N LEU A 111 4.75 6.05 9.97
CA LEU A 111 4.45 4.63 10.14
C LEU A 111 3.58 4.30 11.37
N PRO A 112 3.79 4.93 12.55
CA PRO A 112 2.90 4.70 13.72
C PRO A 112 1.43 4.98 13.43
N ILE A 113 1.13 6.01 12.63
CA ILE A 113 -0.26 6.39 12.26
C ILE A 113 -0.92 5.27 11.43
N ILE A 114 -0.17 4.68 10.50
CA ILE A 114 -0.65 3.59 9.65
C ILE A 114 -0.83 2.29 10.45
N LEU A 115 0.06 2.02 11.41
CA LEU A 115 0.04 0.78 12.21
C LEU A 115 -1.03 0.80 13.31
N ALA A 116 -1.30 1.96 13.91
CA ALA A 116 -2.17 2.07 15.09
C ALA A 116 -3.53 1.37 14.94
N PRO A 117 -4.32 1.54 13.85
CA PRO A 117 -5.62 0.87 13.74
C PRO A 117 -5.52 -0.66 13.72
N ILE A 118 -4.43 -1.22 13.17
CA ILE A 118 -4.20 -2.66 13.12
C ILE A 118 -3.77 -3.19 14.48
N ILE A 119 -2.82 -2.52 15.14
CA ILE A 119 -2.29 -2.90 16.46
C ILE A 119 -3.40 -2.85 17.51
N GLU A 120 -4.25 -1.83 17.48
CA GLU A 120 -5.40 -1.67 18.36
C GLU A 120 -6.57 -2.61 18.03
N GLY A 121 -6.45 -3.43 17.01
CA GLY A 121 -7.49 -4.38 16.58
C GLY A 121 -8.74 -3.72 15.97
N ARG A 122 -8.66 -2.45 15.53
CA ARG A 122 -9.76 -1.70 14.89
C ARG A 122 -9.83 -1.93 13.37
N ALA A 123 -8.72 -2.32 12.76
CA ALA A 123 -8.60 -2.57 11.32
C ALA A 123 -7.86 -3.87 11.02
N ASP A 124 -8.14 -4.43 9.84
CA ASP A 124 -7.40 -5.52 9.24
C ASP A 124 -6.50 -4.99 8.09
N ILE A 125 -6.92 -3.87 7.49
CA ILE A 125 -6.20 -3.11 6.48
C ILE A 125 -6.30 -1.62 6.83
N THR A 126 -5.18 -0.89 6.80
CA THR A 126 -5.12 0.57 6.98
C THR A 126 -4.62 1.22 5.69
N LEU A 127 -5.28 2.29 5.27
CA LEU A 127 -4.94 3.09 4.09
C LEU A 127 -4.56 4.51 4.52
N GLY A 128 -3.44 5.02 4.02
CA GLY A 128 -3.06 6.41 4.18
C GLY A 128 -3.77 7.30 3.15
N SER A 129 -4.54 8.28 3.63
CA SER A 129 -5.18 9.30 2.79
C SER A 129 -4.34 10.57 2.76
N ARG A 130 -4.08 11.04 1.55
CA ARG A 130 -3.34 12.27 1.28
C ARG A 130 -4.20 13.55 1.39
N PHE A 131 -5.49 13.39 1.63
CA PHE A 131 -6.44 14.50 1.66
C PHE A 131 -6.70 15.10 3.05
N GLY A 132 -6.26 14.47 4.13
CA GLY A 132 -6.54 14.92 5.50
C GLY A 132 -5.32 15.36 6.31
N GLY A 133 -4.11 15.12 5.81
CA GLY A 133 -2.85 15.43 6.50
C GLY A 133 -2.23 16.76 6.06
N LYS A 134 -0.97 17.00 6.46
CA LYS A 134 -0.14 18.10 5.97
C LYS A 134 0.29 17.80 4.53
N SER A 135 -0.57 18.07 3.58
CA SER A 135 -0.28 17.85 2.16
C SER A 135 0.06 19.16 1.47
N ASN A 136 1.10 19.13 0.65
CA ASN A 136 1.37 20.25 -0.25
C ASN A 136 0.42 20.14 -1.46
N PRO A 137 -0.43 21.13 -1.74
CA PRO A 137 -1.34 21.11 -2.89
C PRO A 137 -0.66 20.82 -4.24
N ALA A 138 0.62 21.21 -4.38
CA ALA A 138 1.42 20.94 -5.58
C ALA A 138 1.86 19.47 -5.71
N ALA A 139 1.77 18.66 -4.66
CA ALA A 139 2.20 17.27 -4.68
C ALA A 139 1.22 16.35 -5.43
N LEU A 140 -0.07 16.71 -5.47
CA LEU A 140 -1.10 15.90 -6.12
C LEU A 140 -1.83 16.73 -7.19
N PRO A 141 -1.51 16.59 -8.49
CA PRO A 141 -2.15 17.30 -9.58
C PRO A 141 -3.68 17.11 -9.57
N TRP A 142 -4.43 18.14 -9.94
CA TRP A 142 -5.89 18.17 -9.86
C TRP A 142 -6.58 16.99 -10.60
N HIS A 143 -6.04 16.57 -11.75
CA HIS A 143 -6.58 15.45 -12.53
C HIS A 143 -6.39 14.10 -11.80
N GLN A 144 -5.31 13.93 -11.04
CA GLN A 144 -5.11 12.75 -10.20
C GLN A 144 -6.07 12.77 -8.99
N SER A 145 -6.23 13.93 -8.34
CA SER A 145 -7.21 14.09 -7.26
C SER A 145 -8.63 13.79 -7.72
N PHE A 146 -9.02 14.24 -8.92
CA PHE A 146 -10.31 13.94 -9.50
C PHE A 146 -10.48 12.44 -9.77
N GLY A 147 -9.50 11.81 -10.42
CA GLY A 147 -9.52 10.36 -10.69
C GLY A 147 -9.61 9.53 -9.41
N ASN A 148 -8.87 9.89 -8.36
CA ASN A 148 -8.93 9.24 -7.06
C ASN A 148 -10.31 9.37 -6.40
N ARG A 149 -10.90 10.58 -6.41
CA ARG A 149 -12.24 10.80 -5.85
C ARG A 149 -13.31 10.01 -6.58
N LEU A 150 -13.22 9.93 -7.90
CA LEU A 150 -14.15 9.13 -8.71
C LEU A 150 -14.03 7.64 -8.38
N ALA A 151 -12.80 7.11 -8.31
CA ALA A 151 -12.55 5.72 -7.95
C ALA A 151 -13.00 5.41 -6.52
N ALA A 152 -12.71 6.28 -5.56
CA ALA A 152 -13.15 6.17 -4.17
C ALA A 152 -14.70 6.19 -4.07
N GLY A 153 -15.36 7.09 -4.80
CA GLY A 153 -16.83 7.14 -4.89
C GLY A 153 -17.42 5.85 -5.43
N LEU A 154 -16.83 5.27 -6.47
CA LEU A 154 -17.24 3.98 -7.02
C LEU A 154 -17.05 2.82 -6.03
N ILE A 155 -15.91 2.79 -5.33
CA ILE A 155 -15.64 1.80 -4.29
C ILE A 155 -16.69 1.91 -3.18
N ARG A 156 -16.97 3.12 -2.72
CA ARG A 156 -18.03 3.35 -1.71
C ARG A 156 -19.41 2.88 -2.19
N LEU A 157 -19.77 3.20 -3.43
CA LEU A 157 -21.08 2.84 -4.00
C LEU A 157 -21.24 1.32 -4.18
N LEU A 158 -20.20 0.64 -4.66
CA LEU A 158 -20.27 -0.78 -5.04
C LEU A 158 -19.94 -1.73 -3.89
N TYR A 159 -19.10 -1.29 -2.93
CA TYR A 159 -18.56 -2.16 -1.87
C TYR A 159 -18.84 -1.66 -0.45
N GLY A 160 -19.40 -0.46 -0.27
CA GLY A 160 -19.73 0.09 1.06
C GLY A 160 -18.52 0.62 1.83
N VAL A 161 -17.31 0.59 1.28
CA VAL A 161 -16.08 1.04 1.97
C VAL A 161 -15.93 2.55 1.87
N LYS A 162 -15.78 3.20 3.01
CA LYS A 162 -15.56 4.65 3.10
C LYS A 162 -14.08 4.94 2.97
N VAL A 163 -13.64 5.18 1.74
CA VAL A 163 -12.27 5.64 1.43
C VAL A 163 -12.35 6.94 0.63
N SER A 164 -11.37 7.81 0.78
CA SER A 164 -11.26 9.08 0.06
C SER A 164 -10.10 9.08 -0.94
N ASP A 165 -9.11 8.19 -0.76
CA ASP A 165 -7.89 8.14 -1.53
C ASP A 165 -7.43 6.69 -1.81
N LEU A 166 -6.61 6.53 -2.83
CA LEU A 166 -5.95 5.28 -3.22
C LEU A 166 -4.43 5.38 -3.03
N GLY A 167 -4.00 6.06 -1.95
CA GLY A 167 -2.59 6.31 -1.65
C GLY A 167 -1.74 5.04 -1.57
N PRO A 168 -0.42 5.15 -1.82
CA PRO A 168 0.49 4.00 -1.77
C PRO A 168 0.81 3.57 -0.34
N PHE A 169 0.85 4.50 0.62
CA PHE A 169 1.18 4.22 2.00
C PHE A 169 0.03 3.47 2.68
N ARG A 170 0.21 2.19 2.94
CA ARG A 170 -0.81 1.31 3.48
C ARG A 170 -0.23 0.16 4.27
N ALA A 171 -1.03 -0.43 5.15
CA ALA A 171 -0.67 -1.63 5.88
C ALA A 171 -1.79 -2.65 5.86
N GLY A 172 -1.44 -3.91 6.06
CA GLY A 172 -2.39 -4.98 6.26
C GLY A 172 -1.82 -6.07 7.16
N ARG A 173 -2.68 -6.74 7.90
CA ARG A 173 -2.30 -7.96 8.62
C ARG A 173 -1.79 -8.99 7.60
N ALA A 174 -0.72 -9.66 7.92
CA ALA A 174 -0.09 -10.60 6.98
C ALA A 174 -0.98 -11.81 6.65
N ASP A 175 -1.77 -12.30 7.60
CA ASP A 175 -2.75 -13.36 7.40
C ASP A 175 -3.87 -12.92 6.45
N VAL A 176 -4.35 -11.67 6.59
CA VAL A 176 -5.35 -11.07 5.73
C VAL A 176 -4.81 -10.90 4.31
N LEU A 177 -3.62 -10.34 4.15
CA LEU A 177 -3.00 -10.15 2.82
C LEU A 177 -2.80 -11.48 2.09
N ARG A 178 -2.40 -12.54 2.81
CA ARG A 178 -2.32 -13.89 2.25
C ARG A 178 -3.69 -14.43 1.82
N ALA A 179 -4.72 -14.24 2.66
CA ALA A 179 -6.08 -14.67 2.36
C ALA A 179 -6.70 -13.95 1.15
N LEU A 180 -6.30 -12.70 0.87
CA LEU A 180 -6.77 -11.95 -0.30
C LEU A 180 -6.29 -12.53 -1.62
N ALA A 181 -5.23 -13.33 -1.65
CA ALA A 181 -4.65 -13.90 -2.86
C ALA A 181 -4.52 -12.84 -3.98
N LEU A 182 -3.78 -11.78 -3.69
CA LEU A 182 -3.59 -10.65 -4.62
C LEU A 182 -2.81 -11.10 -5.86
N GLU A 183 -3.27 -10.68 -7.05
CA GLU A 183 -2.72 -11.11 -8.34
C GLU A 183 -2.39 -9.94 -9.29
N GLU A 184 -2.93 -8.76 -9.01
CA GLU A 184 -2.80 -7.62 -9.90
C GLU A 184 -1.35 -7.09 -9.93
N ALA A 185 -0.75 -7.17 -11.10
CA ALA A 185 0.67 -6.88 -11.27
C ALA A 185 0.99 -5.38 -11.52
N THR A 186 -0.03 -4.56 -11.74
CA THR A 186 0.13 -3.17 -12.18
C THR A 186 -0.47 -2.17 -11.17
N TYR A 187 -0.97 -1.03 -11.65
CA TYR A 187 -1.59 0.02 -10.82
C TYR A 187 -2.91 -0.40 -10.16
N GLY A 188 -3.56 -1.44 -10.67
CA GLY A 188 -4.79 -1.98 -10.10
C GLY A 188 -4.59 -2.68 -8.77
N TRP A 189 -3.36 -3.00 -8.36
CA TRP A 189 -3.05 -3.69 -7.12
C TRP A 189 -3.62 -2.99 -5.87
N ALA A 190 -3.50 -1.67 -5.83
CA ALA A 190 -4.06 -0.87 -4.75
C ALA A 190 -5.58 -1.02 -4.61
N VAL A 191 -6.28 -1.05 -5.74
CA VAL A 191 -7.73 -1.25 -5.82
C VAL A 191 -8.10 -2.68 -5.50
N GLU A 192 -7.35 -3.66 -6.01
CA GLU A 192 -7.58 -5.07 -5.74
C GLU A 192 -7.58 -5.37 -4.24
N MET A 193 -6.60 -4.85 -3.50
CA MET A 193 -6.51 -5.01 -2.04
C MET A 193 -7.77 -4.50 -1.35
N ILE A 194 -8.24 -3.29 -1.69
CA ILE A 194 -9.44 -2.69 -1.09
C ILE A 194 -10.68 -3.50 -1.44
N VAL A 195 -10.84 -3.83 -2.71
CA VAL A 195 -12.05 -4.49 -3.21
C VAL A 195 -12.15 -5.93 -2.71
N LYS A 196 -11.06 -6.71 -2.79
CA LYS A 196 -11.03 -8.08 -2.24
C LYS A 196 -11.21 -8.07 -0.73
N GLY A 197 -10.58 -7.10 -0.03
CA GLY A 197 -10.77 -6.91 1.41
C GLY A 197 -12.22 -6.64 1.79
N ALA A 198 -12.88 -5.73 1.07
CA ALA A 198 -14.30 -5.42 1.27
C ALA A 198 -15.22 -6.61 0.99
N ILE A 199 -14.95 -7.36 -0.10
CA ILE A 199 -15.73 -8.56 -0.45
C ILE A 199 -15.58 -9.64 0.62
N ALA A 200 -14.40 -9.81 1.18
CA ALA A 200 -14.11 -10.78 2.23
C ALA A 200 -14.61 -10.34 3.64
N GLY A 201 -15.11 -9.10 3.77
CA GLY A 201 -15.64 -8.58 5.03
C GLY A 201 -14.56 -8.10 6.02
N PHE A 202 -13.33 -7.85 5.55
CA PHE A 202 -12.27 -7.29 6.38
C PHE A 202 -12.51 -5.80 6.68
N ARG A 203 -12.09 -5.38 7.87
CA ARG A 203 -12.21 -4.00 8.33
C ARG A 203 -11.13 -3.15 7.69
N ILE A 204 -11.54 -2.21 6.84
CA ILE A 204 -10.67 -1.28 6.15
C ILE A 204 -10.86 0.10 6.78
N VAL A 205 -9.78 0.69 7.30
CA VAL A 205 -9.78 2.00 7.93
C VAL A 205 -8.84 2.92 7.17
N GLU A 206 -9.26 4.16 6.97
CA GLU A 206 -8.45 5.22 6.39
C GLU A 206 -7.95 6.15 7.49
N VAL A 207 -6.67 6.53 7.42
CA VAL A 207 -6.02 7.50 8.31
C VAL A 207 -5.37 8.60 7.48
N SER A 208 -5.33 9.82 8.01
CA SER A 208 -4.69 10.94 7.32
C SER A 208 -3.18 10.88 7.46
N VAL A 209 -2.48 11.00 6.32
CA VAL A 209 -1.01 11.05 6.25
C VAL A 209 -0.56 12.28 5.48
N SER A 210 0.66 12.73 5.72
CA SER A 210 1.29 13.82 4.99
C SER A 210 1.73 13.38 3.59
N TYR A 211 1.62 14.29 2.61
CA TYR A 211 2.06 14.01 1.26
C TYR A 211 2.78 15.22 0.65
N TYR A 212 3.93 14.99 0.07
CA TYR A 212 4.82 16.01 -0.46
C TYR A 212 5.21 15.74 -1.92
N PRO A 213 5.73 16.75 -2.63
CA PRO A 213 6.32 16.51 -3.94
C PRO A 213 7.42 15.45 -3.84
N ARG A 214 7.36 14.47 -4.71
CA ARG A 214 8.37 13.42 -4.79
C ARG A 214 9.75 13.95 -5.09
N ILE A 215 10.78 13.27 -4.63
CA ILE A 215 12.15 13.48 -5.05
C ILE A 215 12.38 12.70 -6.36
N GLY A 216 12.95 13.36 -7.37
CA GLY A 216 13.17 12.75 -8.69
C GLY A 216 12.01 12.91 -9.67
N LYS A 217 12.06 12.17 -10.80
CA LYS A 217 11.09 12.29 -11.91
C LYS A 217 9.99 11.22 -11.81
N SER A 218 8.73 11.64 -12.02
CA SER A 218 7.61 10.70 -12.12
C SER A 218 7.76 9.78 -13.34
N LYS A 219 7.61 8.48 -13.13
CA LYS A 219 7.72 7.45 -14.18
C LYS A 219 6.36 7.04 -14.75
N ILE A 220 5.28 7.50 -14.13
CA ILE A 220 3.89 7.15 -14.45
C ILE A 220 3.12 8.37 -14.96
N SER A 221 3.25 9.51 -14.29
CA SER A 221 2.41 10.70 -14.48
C SER A 221 2.95 11.65 -15.56
N GLY A 222 3.92 11.23 -16.37
CA GLY A 222 4.60 12.10 -17.35
C GLY A 222 3.77 12.44 -18.59
N THR A 223 2.64 11.78 -18.85
CA THR A 223 1.79 12.06 -20.01
C THR A 223 0.30 11.97 -19.67
N VAL A 224 -0.51 12.85 -20.27
CA VAL A 224 -1.98 12.84 -20.13
C VAL A 224 -2.55 11.47 -20.56
N LYS A 225 -2.03 10.89 -21.65
CA LYS A 225 -2.43 9.55 -22.12
C LYS A 225 -2.19 8.46 -21.07
N GLY A 226 -1.06 8.49 -20.37
CA GLY A 226 -0.75 7.53 -19.30
C GLY A 226 -1.69 7.67 -18.11
N THR A 227 -2.02 8.90 -17.71
CA THR A 227 -2.94 9.16 -16.60
C THR A 227 -4.36 8.71 -16.92
N VAL A 228 -4.87 9.00 -18.15
CA VAL A 228 -6.21 8.57 -18.59
C VAL A 228 -6.28 7.05 -18.70
N GLY A 229 -5.23 6.41 -19.25
CA GLY A 229 -5.15 4.96 -19.34
C GLY A 229 -5.16 4.27 -17.97
N ALA A 230 -4.39 4.79 -17.01
CA ALA A 230 -4.38 4.29 -15.64
C ALA A 230 -5.75 4.46 -14.95
N ALA A 231 -6.39 5.62 -15.10
CA ALA A 231 -7.72 5.87 -14.55
C ALA A 231 -8.77 4.91 -15.13
N TRP A 232 -8.82 4.75 -16.46
CA TRP A 232 -9.69 3.78 -17.11
C TRP A 232 -9.47 2.36 -16.64
N PHE A 233 -8.21 1.95 -16.51
CA PHE A 233 -7.83 0.64 -16.01
C PHE A 233 -8.35 0.41 -14.58
N ILE A 234 -8.11 1.37 -13.68
CA ILE A 234 -8.57 1.32 -12.28
C ILE A 234 -10.11 1.20 -12.23
N LEU A 235 -10.83 2.07 -12.93
CA LEU A 235 -12.31 2.06 -12.96
C LEU A 235 -12.87 0.75 -13.53
N SER A 236 -12.28 0.25 -14.61
CA SER A 236 -12.69 -1.03 -15.21
C SER A 236 -12.49 -2.20 -14.26
N ARG A 237 -11.42 -2.20 -13.45
CA ARG A 237 -11.17 -3.24 -12.44
C ARG A 237 -12.20 -3.19 -11.31
N ILE A 238 -12.53 -1.99 -10.79
CA ILE A 238 -13.56 -1.82 -9.77
C ILE A 238 -14.90 -2.44 -10.24
N VAL A 239 -15.33 -2.12 -11.47
CA VAL A 239 -16.58 -2.65 -12.04
C VAL A 239 -16.48 -4.16 -12.29
N ARG A 240 -15.37 -4.66 -12.85
CA ARG A 240 -15.17 -6.09 -13.13
C ARG A 240 -15.27 -6.95 -11.87
N TYR A 241 -14.66 -6.53 -10.75
CA TYR A 241 -14.78 -7.23 -9.48
C TYR A 241 -16.22 -7.23 -8.95
N SER A 242 -16.97 -6.13 -9.11
CA SER A 242 -18.39 -6.06 -8.75
C SER A 242 -19.25 -7.04 -9.54
N LEU A 243 -19.03 -7.14 -10.86
CA LEU A 243 -19.75 -8.07 -11.72
C LEU A 243 -19.43 -9.55 -11.37
N ARG A 244 -18.16 -9.86 -11.10
CA ARG A 244 -17.75 -11.21 -10.66
C ARG A 244 -18.41 -11.60 -9.33
N ARG A 245 -18.46 -10.67 -8.37
CA ARG A 245 -19.13 -10.87 -7.09
C ARG A 245 -20.61 -11.19 -7.25
N ARG A 246 -21.34 -10.43 -8.08
CA ARG A 246 -22.77 -10.66 -8.35
C ARG A 246 -23.02 -12.06 -8.93
N ARG A 247 -22.14 -12.53 -9.82
CA ARG A 247 -22.24 -13.89 -10.41
C ARG A 247 -21.97 -14.99 -9.38
N ALA A 248 -21.15 -14.73 -8.36
CA ALA A 248 -20.86 -15.66 -7.26
C ALA A 248 -21.93 -15.66 -6.14
N GLY A 249 -23.01 -14.88 -6.27
CA GLY A 249 -24.11 -14.85 -5.30
C GLY A 249 -23.78 -14.23 -3.94
N THR A 250 -22.66 -13.51 -3.80
CA THR A 250 -22.23 -12.92 -2.52
C THR A 250 -22.99 -11.62 -2.23
N PRO A 251 -23.73 -11.47 -1.11
CA PRO A 251 -24.49 -10.26 -0.80
C PRO A 251 -23.61 -9.02 -0.63
N ARG A 252 -24.21 -7.81 -0.74
CA ARG A 252 -23.51 -6.56 -0.41
C ARG A 252 -23.12 -6.56 1.08
N PRO A 253 -21.92 -6.05 1.46
CA PRO A 253 -21.66 -5.74 2.86
C PRO A 253 -22.67 -4.69 3.34
N ALA A 254 -23.15 -4.88 4.58
CA ALA A 254 -24.08 -3.98 5.23
C ALA A 254 -23.46 -2.61 5.50
#